data_774476cba31c810721a0cba33cfa9537
#
_entry.id   774476cba31c810721a0cba33cfa9537
#
_cell.length_a   1.000
_cell.length_b   1.000
_cell.length_c   1.000
_cell.angle_alpha   90.00
_cell.angle_beta   90.00
_cell.angle_gamma   90.00
#
_symmetry.space_group_name_H-M   'P 1'
#
loop_
_entity.id
_entity.type
_entity.pdbx_description
1 polymer ?
#
loop_
_entity_poly.entity_id
_entity_poly.type
_entity_poly.pdbx_seq_one_letter_code
_entity_poly.pdbx_strand_id
1 'polypeptide(L)'
;MSDTNENLEMNVKEQYGFDILYEDNHIIVVVKPQMTACCPDESKDDNLLDMIKRYIKEKYQKPGNVYLGLVHRLDRPTGGVMVYAKTSKAAERLSTGMQTGDFEKKYLTVLCGTPETERGTLTNYLRKNTVNNMVYICTPSEEGAKFAELDYKVLATDVKTSLVEVRLHTGRTHQIRVQMAGISHPVFGDMRYGGALAQKGKLALWAYSLSFLHPITKDRLKFISYPPELETPWKAFDLGQAIEIK
;
A
#
# COMPACT_ATOMS: atom_id res chain seq x y z
N MET A 1 -27.80 8.49 14.83
CA MET A 1 -27.36 8.29 13.42
C MET A 1 -25.94 7.71 13.32
N SER A 2 -25.17 7.58 14.42
CA SER A 2 -23.83 6.95 14.45
C SER A 2 -23.89 5.42 14.47
N ASP A 3 -24.84 4.83 15.20
CA ASP A 3 -24.90 3.38 15.42
C ASP A 3 -25.22 2.53 14.16
N THR A 4 -25.86 3.13 13.15
CA THR A 4 -26.15 2.44 11.88
C THR A 4 -24.96 2.31 10.95
N ASN A 5 -24.00 3.27 10.99
CA ASN A 5 -22.80 3.21 10.17
C ASN A 5 -21.78 2.20 10.71
N GLU A 6 -21.55 2.19 12.03
CA GLU A 6 -20.63 1.22 12.67
C GLU A 6 -21.10 -0.25 12.49
N ASN A 7 -22.40 -0.49 12.58
CA ASN A 7 -22.96 -1.82 12.33
C ASN A 7 -22.86 -2.26 10.85
N LEU A 8 -22.93 -1.33 9.90
CA LEU A 8 -22.73 -1.61 8.47
C LEU A 8 -21.27 -1.89 8.13
N GLU A 9 -20.33 -1.17 8.74
CA GLU A 9 -18.89 -1.36 8.53
C GLU A 9 -18.39 -2.68 9.13
N MET A 10 -18.81 -3.06 10.34
CA MET A 10 -18.50 -4.37 10.92
C MET A 10 -19.01 -5.53 10.05
N ASN A 11 -20.20 -5.38 9.44
CA ASN A 11 -20.77 -6.40 8.59
C ASN A 11 -19.98 -6.60 7.27
N VAL A 12 -19.43 -5.56 6.66
CA VAL A 12 -18.64 -5.67 5.42
C VAL A 12 -17.33 -6.42 5.66
N LYS A 13 -16.60 -6.09 6.72
CA LYS A 13 -15.35 -6.77 7.06
C LYS A 13 -15.54 -8.24 7.36
N GLU A 14 -16.55 -8.57 8.14
CA GLU A 14 -16.89 -9.97 8.51
C GLU A 14 -17.35 -10.76 7.28
N GLN A 15 -18.15 -10.17 6.41
CA GLN A 15 -18.76 -10.86 5.27
C GLN A 15 -17.83 -10.94 4.05
N TYR A 16 -17.06 -9.88 3.78
CA TYR A 16 -16.25 -9.76 2.55
C TYR A 16 -14.75 -9.70 2.81
N GLY A 17 -14.29 -9.56 4.06
CA GLY A 17 -12.89 -9.63 4.45
C GLY A 17 -12.08 -8.33 4.22
N PHE A 18 -12.72 -7.17 4.04
CA PHE A 18 -12.04 -5.87 3.91
C PHE A 18 -12.87 -4.73 4.49
N ASP A 19 -12.20 -3.64 4.87
CA ASP A 19 -12.85 -2.42 5.36
C ASP A 19 -13.07 -1.43 4.22
N ILE A 20 -14.16 -0.65 4.25
CA ILE A 20 -14.47 0.43 3.31
C ILE A 20 -14.26 1.76 4.02
N LEU A 21 -13.39 2.62 3.46
CA LEU A 21 -13.14 3.98 3.97
C LEU A 21 -14.02 5.02 3.28
N TYR A 22 -14.40 4.77 2.03
CA TYR A 22 -15.24 5.67 1.25
C TYR A 22 -15.84 4.94 0.06
N GLU A 23 -17.07 5.27 -0.28
CA GLU A 23 -17.73 4.78 -1.49
C GLU A 23 -18.70 5.83 -2.03
N ASP A 24 -18.63 6.07 -3.33
CA ASP A 24 -19.61 6.82 -4.08
C ASP A 24 -19.96 6.13 -5.43
N ASN A 25 -20.54 6.86 -6.36
CA ASN A 25 -20.90 6.33 -7.68
C ASN A 25 -19.68 6.07 -8.58
N HIS A 26 -18.51 6.64 -8.29
CA HIS A 26 -17.34 6.69 -9.17
C HIS A 26 -16.15 5.93 -8.66
N ILE A 27 -15.96 5.89 -7.32
CA ILE A 27 -14.82 5.26 -6.67
C ILE A 27 -15.25 4.47 -5.43
N ILE A 28 -14.40 3.53 -5.03
CA ILE A 28 -14.44 2.90 -3.72
C ILE A 28 -13.02 2.88 -3.16
N VAL A 29 -12.86 3.32 -1.90
CA VAL A 29 -11.60 3.30 -1.16
C VAL A 29 -11.72 2.29 -0.04
N VAL A 30 -10.78 1.36 0.00
CA VAL A 30 -10.81 0.22 0.91
C VAL A 30 -9.47 0.03 1.61
N VAL A 31 -9.46 -0.72 2.70
CA VAL A 31 -8.24 -1.22 3.33
C VAL A 31 -7.99 -2.63 2.84
N LYS A 32 -6.93 -2.81 2.05
CA LYS A 32 -6.50 -4.13 1.61
C LYS A 32 -5.89 -4.91 2.78
N PRO A 33 -6.40 -6.10 3.12
CA PRO A 33 -5.73 -6.97 4.08
C PRO A 33 -4.36 -7.41 3.60
N GLN A 34 -3.44 -7.68 4.53
CA GLN A 34 -2.19 -8.35 4.19
C GLN A 34 -2.45 -9.74 3.63
N MET A 35 -1.54 -10.26 2.82
CA MET A 35 -1.59 -11.58 2.16
C MET A 35 -2.72 -11.75 1.13
N THR A 36 -3.49 -10.69 0.83
CA THR A 36 -4.51 -10.68 -0.22
C THR A 36 -3.96 -10.07 -1.50
N ALA A 37 -4.18 -10.70 -2.66
CA ALA A 37 -3.82 -10.12 -3.96
C ALA A 37 -4.75 -8.95 -4.32
N CYS A 38 -4.25 -7.93 -5.05
CA CYS A 38 -5.09 -6.80 -5.49
C CYS A 38 -6.05 -7.17 -6.61
N CYS A 39 -5.68 -8.15 -7.43
CA CYS A 39 -6.43 -8.66 -8.59
C CYS A 39 -6.05 -10.12 -8.82
N PRO A 40 -6.78 -10.85 -9.69
CA PRO A 40 -6.45 -12.24 -10.01
C PRO A 40 -4.98 -12.42 -10.38
N ASP A 41 -4.37 -13.47 -9.84
CA ASP A 41 -3.00 -13.90 -10.13
C ASP A 41 -2.95 -15.44 -10.33
N GLU A 42 -1.77 -15.99 -10.52
CA GLU A 42 -1.57 -17.42 -10.78
C GLU A 42 -1.98 -18.33 -9.60
N SER A 43 -2.09 -17.80 -8.38
CA SER A 43 -2.45 -18.60 -7.20
C SER A 43 -3.89 -19.08 -7.20
N LYS A 44 -4.79 -18.38 -7.93
CA LYS A 44 -6.24 -18.59 -7.94
C LYS A 44 -6.92 -18.36 -6.59
N ASP A 45 -6.22 -17.77 -5.61
CA ASP A 45 -6.83 -17.38 -4.34
C ASP A 45 -7.80 -16.22 -4.53
N ASP A 46 -8.68 -16.04 -3.57
CA ASP A 46 -9.53 -14.84 -3.49
C ASP A 46 -8.67 -13.57 -3.55
N ASN A 47 -9.09 -12.63 -4.36
CA ASN A 47 -8.40 -11.36 -4.53
C ASN A 47 -9.34 -10.19 -4.26
N LEU A 48 -8.76 -9.06 -3.87
CA LEU A 48 -9.54 -7.90 -3.43
C LEU A 48 -10.48 -7.36 -4.52
N LEU A 49 -10.07 -7.39 -5.80
CA LEU A 49 -10.91 -6.92 -6.90
C LEU A 49 -12.22 -7.72 -6.97
N ASP A 50 -12.15 -9.04 -6.88
CA ASP A 50 -13.34 -9.90 -6.99
C ASP A 50 -14.18 -9.86 -5.70
N MET A 51 -13.54 -9.70 -4.53
CA MET A 51 -14.24 -9.48 -3.25
C MET A 51 -15.08 -8.18 -3.31
N ILE A 52 -14.50 -7.07 -3.80
CA ILE A 52 -15.21 -5.80 -3.96
C ILE A 52 -16.32 -5.90 -5.01
N LYS A 53 -16.09 -6.59 -6.15
CA LYS A 53 -17.15 -6.81 -7.16
C LYS A 53 -18.33 -7.57 -6.59
N ARG A 54 -18.08 -8.60 -5.77
CA ARG A 54 -19.13 -9.36 -5.08
C ARG A 54 -19.94 -8.46 -4.15
N TYR A 55 -19.25 -7.68 -3.29
CA TYR A 55 -19.90 -6.68 -2.44
C TYR A 55 -20.78 -5.70 -3.23
N ILE A 56 -20.25 -5.08 -4.30
CA ILE A 56 -21.00 -4.12 -5.11
C ILE A 56 -22.21 -4.79 -5.79
N LYS A 57 -22.04 -6.02 -6.27
CA LYS A 57 -23.12 -6.78 -6.92
C LYS A 57 -24.27 -7.05 -5.96
N GLU A 58 -23.97 -7.51 -4.76
CA GLU A 58 -24.96 -7.82 -3.74
C GLU A 58 -25.61 -6.55 -3.18
N LYS A 59 -24.83 -5.56 -2.77
CA LYS A 59 -25.33 -4.27 -2.22
C LYS A 59 -26.32 -3.57 -3.18
N TYR A 60 -26.00 -3.54 -4.45
CA TYR A 60 -26.81 -2.83 -5.45
C TYR A 60 -27.67 -3.74 -6.30
N GLN A 61 -27.79 -5.03 -5.96
CA GLN A 61 -28.59 -6.04 -6.65
C GLN A 61 -28.39 -6.02 -8.19
N LYS A 62 -27.11 -5.86 -8.63
CA LYS A 62 -26.79 -5.72 -10.04
C LYS A 62 -27.01 -7.05 -10.79
N PRO A 63 -27.83 -7.09 -11.86
CA PRO A 63 -28.14 -8.34 -12.56
C PRO A 63 -26.97 -8.89 -13.41
N GLY A 64 -26.00 -8.05 -13.76
CA GLY A 64 -24.90 -8.41 -14.65
C GLY A 64 -23.52 -8.34 -13.99
N ASN A 65 -22.49 -8.23 -14.83
CA ASN A 65 -21.12 -8.06 -14.38
C ASN A 65 -20.90 -6.65 -13.84
N VAL A 66 -20.14 -6.58 -12.73
CA VAL A 66 -19.73 -5.32 -12.11
C VAL A 66 -18.41 -4.88 -12.72
N TYR A 67 -18.39 -3.67 -13.29
CA TYR A 67 -17.13 -3.03 -13.67
C TYR A 67 -16.41 -2.54 -12.40
N LEU A 68 -15.14 -2.86 -12.28
CA LEU A 68 -14.25 -2.29 -11.27
C LEU A 68 -12.85 -2.16 -11.87
N GLY A 69 -12.35 -0.92 -11.97
CA GLY A 69 -11.04 -0.59 -12.54
C GLY A 69 -9.96 -0.58 -11.48
N LEU A 70 -8.89 -1.37 -11.68
CA LEU A 70 -7.69 -1.33 -10.85
C LEU A 70 -6.82 -0.14 -11.28
N VAL A 71 -6.59 0.81 -10.37
CA VAL A 71 -5.83 2.04 -10.64
C VAL A 71 -4.36 1.87 -10.23
N HIS A 72 -4.12 1.27 -9.07
CA HIS A 72 -2.78 0.98 -8.55
C HIS A 72 -2.76 -0.36 -7.80
N ARG A 73 -1.57 -0.80 -7.41
CA ARG A 73 -1.39 -2.08 -6.75
C ARG A 73 -0.52 -1.95 -5.51
N LEU A 74 -0.79 -2.80 -4.52
CA LEU A 74 0.11 -3.14 -3.42
C LEU A 74 0.61 -4.57 -3.62
N ASP A 75 1.78 -4.87 -3.10
CA ASP A 75 2.29 -6.25 -3.04
C ASP A 75 1.34 -7.12 -2.20
N ARG A 76 1.22 -8.41 -2.50
CA ARG A 76 0.36 -9.33 -1.76
C ARG A 76 0.56 -9.23 -0.23
N PRO A 77 1.79 -9.23 0.33
CA PRO A 77 2.01 -9.13 1.77
C PRO A 77 1.83 -7.72 2.35
N THR A 78 1.70 -6.67 1.51
CA THR A 78 1.49 -5.29 1.95
C THR A 78 0.01 -5.02 2.17
N GLY A 79 -0.36 -4.51 3.34
CA GLY A 79 -1.72 -4.05 3.63
C GLY A 79 -1.87 -2.54 3.47
N GLY A 80 -3.11 -2.02 3.62
CA GLY A 80 -3.39 -0.58 3.67
C GLY A 80 -4.33 -0.05 2.59
N VAL A 81 -4.38 1.27 2.48
CA VAL A 81 -5.38 2.00 1.69
C VAL A 81 -5.19 1.80 0.19
N MET A 82 -6.27 1.45 -0.49
CA MET A 82 -6.36 1.35 -1.95
C MET A 82 -7.63 2.00 -2.48
N VAL A 83 -7.55 2.59 -3.68
CA VAL A 83 -8.70 3.10 -4.44
C VAL A 83 -8.93 2.26 -5.69
N TYR A 84 -10.21 1.95 -5.95
CA TYR A 84 -10.68 1.34 -7.18
C TYR A 84 -11.71 2.25 -7.85
N ALA A 85 -11.75 2.21 -9.18
CA ALA A 85 -12.70 2.99 -9.97
C ALA A 85 -13.95 2.16 -10.27
N LYS A 86 -15.15 2.68 -9.97
CA LYS A 86 -16.44 2.04 -10.27
C LYS A 86 -16.92 2.33 -11.70
N THR A 87 -16.22 3.22 -12.43
CA THR A 87 -16.51 3.56 -13.85
C THR A 87 -15.22 3.67 -14.65
N SER A 88 -15.28 3.41 -15.97
CA SER A 88 -14.13 3.55 -16.87
C SER A 88 -13.58 4.97 -16.92
N LYS A 89 -14.46 5.98 -16.91
CA LYS A 89 -14.09 7.40 -16.88
C LYS A 89 -13.34 7.78 -15.60
N ALA A 90 -13.75 7.23 -14.45
CA ALA A 90 -13.02 7.42 -13.19
C ALA A 90 -11.66 6.72 -13.22
N ALA A 91 -11.57 5.50 -13.78
CA ALA A 91 -10.30 4.77 -13.93
C ALA A 91 -9.29 5.54 -14.79
N GLU A 92 -9.70 6.06 -15.92
CA GLU A 92 -8.86 6.88 -16.80
C GLU A 92 -8.34 8.13 -16.07
N ARG A 93 -9.20 8.88 -15.41
CA ARG A 93 -8.82 10.12 -14.71
C ARG A 93 -7.91 9.87 -13.50
N LEU A 94 -8.16 8.82 -12.72
CA LEU A 94 -7.29 8.44 -11.63
C LEU A 94 -5.92 7.98 -12.14
N SER A 95 -5.88 7.23 -13.25
CA SER A 95 -4.62 6.81 -13.88
C SER A 95 -3.81 7.99 -14.39
N THR A 96 -4.46 8.97 -15.01
CA THR A 96 -3.83 10.24 -15.42
C THR A 96 -3.31 11.00 -14.20
N GLY A 97 -4.12 11.19 -13.16
CA GLY A 97 -3.71 11.86 -11.93
C GLY A 97 -2.50 11.20 -11.25
N MET A 98 -2.38 9.87 -11.37
CA MET A 98 -1.20 9.16 -10.85
C MET A 98 0.07 9.47 -11.66
N GLN A 99 -0.04 9.71 -12.96
CA GLN A 99 1.09 10.07 -13.82
C GLN A 99 1.49 11.54 -13.66
N THR A 100 0.54 12.42 -13.38
CA THR A 100 0.76 13.87 -13.22
C THR A 100 1.17 14.29 -11.81
N GLY A 101 1.27 13.34 -10.85
CA GLY A 101 1.68 13.63 -9.48
C GLY A 101 0.54 14.06 -8.54
N ASP A 102 -0.71 13.93 -8.96
CA ASP A 102 -1.87 14.26 -8.12
C ASP A 102 -2.09 13.27 -6.96
N PHE A 103 -1.41 12.13 -7.02
CA PHE A 103 -1.43 11.13 -5.96
C PHE A 103 -0.28 11.31 -4.98
N GLU A 104 -0.60 11.39 -3.70
CA GLU A 104 0.36 11.25 -2.61
C GLU A 104 0.16 9.91 -1.93
N LYS A 105 1.23 9.10 -1.89
CA LYS A 105 1.24 7.76 -1.29
C LYS A 105 2.27 7.73 -0.18
N LYS A 106 1.80 7.51 1.06
CA LYS A 106 2.68 7.35 2.21
C LYS A 106 2.50 5.97 2.82
N TYR A 107 3.62 5.43 3.25
CA TYR A 107 3.71 4.12 3.87
C TYR A 107 4.33 4.24 5.25
N LEU A 108 3.87 3.39 6.17
CA LEU A 108 4.60 3.07 7.39
C LEU A 108 5.33 1.76 7.17
N THR A 109 6.56 1.69 7.65
CA THR A 109 7.35 0.46 7.63
C THR A 109 8.17 0.36 8.91
N VAL A 110 8.38 -0.88 9.36
CA VAL A 110 9.38 -1.13 10.40
C VAL A 110 10.59 -1.76 9.72
N LEU A 111 11.75 -1.12 9.91
CA LEU A 111 13.02 -1.57 9.37
C LEU A 111 13.83 -2.36 10.41
N CYS A 112 14.69 -3.27 9.95
CA CYS A 112 15.71 -3.90 10.77
C CYS A 112 16.87 -2.90 10.93
N GLY A 113 17.17 -2.54 12.19
CA GLY A 113 18.12 -1.47 12.51
C GLY A 113 17.54 -0.08 12.30
N THR A 114 18.41 0.93 12.33
CA THR A 114 18.05 2.35 12.17
C THR A 114 18.96 2.97 11.10
N PRO A 115 18.39 3.61 10.06
CA PRO A 115 19.18 4.36 9.09
C PRO A 115 20.08 5.41 9.75
N GLU A 116 21.27 5.64 9.19
CA GLU A 116 22.25 6.58 9.72
C GLU A 116 21.72 8.02 9.78
N THR A 117 20.82 8.37 8.85
CA THR A 117 20.18 9.68 8.80
C THR A 117 18.70 9.55 9.16
N GLU A 118 18.19 10.50 9.95
CA GLU A 118 16.78 10.55 10.33
C GLU A 118 15.84 10.74 9.12
N ARG A 119 16.35 11.39 8.07
CA ARG A 119 15.61 11.65 6.83
C ARG A 119 16.53 11.51 5.64
N GLY A 120 15.99 11.07 4.52
CA GLY A 120 16.75 10.97 3.29
C GLY A 120 15.86 10.70 2.08
N THR A 121 16.47 10.91 0.91
CA THR A 121 15.90 10.54 -0.39
C THR A 121 16.73 9.39 -0.96
N LEU A 122 16.06 8.30 -1.35
CA LEU A 122 16.70 7.18 -2.03
C LEU A 122 16.36 7.25 -3.51
N THR A 123 17.40 7.39 -4.33
CA THR A 123 17.31 7.45 -5.79
C THR A 123 18.12 6.31 -6.40
N ASN A 124 17.45 5.44 -7.14
CA ASN A 124 18.07 4.25 -7.75
C ASN A 124 17.45 3.98 -9.12
N TYR A 125 18.08 3.08 -9.88
CA TYR A 125 17.43 2.39 -10.99
C TYR A 125 17.13 0.95 -10.56
N LEU A 126 15.89 0.52 -10.82
CA LEU A 126 15.40 -0.81 -10.46
C LEU A 126 15.07 -1.61 -11.70
N ARG A 127 15.50 -2.87 -11.72
CA ARG A 127 15.18 -3.83 -12.76
C ARG A 127 14.48 -5.05 -12.17
N LYS A 128 13.41 -5.48 -12.84
CA LYS A 128 12.69 -6.71 -12.48
C LYS A 128 13.20 -7.89 -13.28
N ASN A 129 13.60 -8.97 -12.61
CA ASN A 129 13.79 -10.26 -13.22
C ASN A 129 12.42 -10.94 -13.39
N THR A 130 12.04 -11.21 -14.64
CA THR A 130 10.72 -11.77 -14.97
C THR A 130 10.59 -13.26 -14.65
N VAL A 131 11.71 -13.97 -14.50
CA VAL A 131 11.71 -15.42 -14.22
C VAL A 131 11.35 -15.71 -12.75
N ASN A 132 11.96 -14.97 -11.82
CA ASN A 132 11.79 -15.20 -10.38
C ASN A 132 11.03 -14.07 -9.66
N ASN A 133 10.53 -13.07 -10.40
CA ASN A 133 9.86 -11.87 -9.87
C ASN A 133 10.69 -11.07 -8.84
N MET A 134 12.02 -11.25 -8.82
CA MET A 134 12.92 -10.43 -8.01
C MET A 134 13.16 -9.07 -8.66
N VAL A 135 13.34 -8.05 -7.83
CA VAL A 135 13.76 -6.71 -8.26
C VAL A 135 15.10 -6.41 -7.61
N TYR A 136 15.99 -5.78 -8.34
CA TYR A 136 17.31 -5.39 -7.84
C TYR A 136 17.70 -3.98 -8.30
N ILE A 137 18.60 -3.36 -7.55
CA ILE A 137 19.21 -2.09 -7.92
C ILE A 137 20.20 -2.39 -9.05
N CYS A 138 20.15 -1.58 -10.11
CA CYS A 138 20.96 -1.75 -11.32
C CYS A 138 21.51 -0.40 -11.80
N THR A 139 22.32 -0.42 -12.84
CA THR A 139 22.80 0.78 -13.51
C THR A 139 21.74 1.33 -14.48
N PRO A 140 21.74 2.65 -14.75
CA PRO A 140 20.76 3.26 -15.69
C PRO A 140 20.85 2.70 -17.10
N SER A 141 22.02 2.15 -17.50
CA SER A 141 22.27 1.60 -18.83
C SER A 141 21.74 0.18 -19.03
N GLU A 142 21.32 -0.50 -17.97
CA GLU A 142 20.78 -1.85 -18.08
C GLU A 142 19.41 -1.83 -18.75
N GLU A 143 19.18 -2.75 -19.69
CA GLU A 143 17.90 -2.90 -20.37
C GLU A 143 16.78 -3.20 -19.35
N GLY A 144 15.67 -2.43 -19.40
CA GLY A 144 14.55 -2.55 -18.48
C GLY A 144 14.76 -1.86 -17.12
N ALA A 145 15.87 -1.13 -16.93
CA ALA A 145 16.09 -0.28 -15.78
C ALA A 145 15.03 0.84 -15.69
N LYS A 146 14.45 1.04 -14.50
CA LYS A 146 13.43 2.06 -14.25
C LYS A 146 13.85 2.93 -13.09
N PHE A 147 13.86 4.24 -13.30
CA PHE A 147 14.09 5.22 -12.24
C PHE A 147 13.10 5.04 -11.09
N ALA A 148 13.62 5.08 -9.86
CA ALA A 148 12.87 4.89 -8.63
C ALA A 148 13.35 5.89 -7.57
N GLU A 149 12.39 6.63 -6.99
CA GLU A 149 12.66 7.66 -5.98
C GLU A 149 11.63 7.60 -4.87
N LEU A 150 12.12 7.67 -3.63
CA LEU A 150 11.30 7.81 -2.42
C LEU A 150 12.01 8.72 -1.41
N ASP A 151 11.22 9.38 -0.57
CA ASP A 151 11.71 10.00 0.65
C ASP A 151 11.38 9.10 1.85
N TYR A 152 12.22 9.13 2.88
CA TYR A 152 11.93 8.48 4.15
C TYR A 152 12.20 9.40 5.34
N LYS A 153 11.49 9.14 6.44
CA LYS A 153 11.67 9.78 7.74
C LYS A 153 11.57 8.74 8.84
N VAL A 154 12.59 8.63 9.69
CA VAL A 154 12.53 7.85 10.93
C VAL A 154 11.61 8.57 11.90
N LEU A 155 10.58 7.89 12.38
CA LEU A 155 9.58 8.43 13.31
C LEU A 155 9.90 8.06 14.77
N ALA A 156 10.35 6.82 14.96
CA ALA A 156 10.72 6.27 16.27
C ALA A 156 11.74 5.15 16.11
N THR A 157 12.49 4.88 17.16
CA THR A 157 13.50 3.81 17.19
C THR A 157 13.32 2.93 18.43
N ASP A 158 13.59 1.64 18.25
CA ASP A 158 13.76 0.67 19.31
C ASP A 158 15.17 0.06 19.20
N VAL A 159 15.59 -0.80 20.14
CA VAL A 159 16.95 -1.37 20.22
C VAL A 159 17.40 -2.02 18.89
N LYS A 160 16.49 -2.65 18.15
CA LYS A 160 16.81 -3.43 16.94
C LYS A 160 16.06 -3.01 15.71
N THR A 161 15.11 -2.09 15.83
CA THR A 161 14.19 -1.72 14.74
C THR A 161 13.90 -0.23 14.75
N SER A 162 13.42 0.28 13.64
CA SER A 162 12.94 1.66 13.52
C SER A 162 11.61 1.72 12.79
N LEU A 163 10.71 2.58 13.26
CA LEU A 163 9.49 2.96 12.57
C LEU A 163 9.80 4.09 11.59
N VAL A 164 9.46 3.90 10.33
CA VAL A 164 9.80 4.84 9.27
C VAL A 164 8.57 5.18 8.43
N GLU A 165 8.34 6.47 8.18
CA GLU A 165 7.42 6.94 7.15
C GLU A 165 8.17 6.98 5.82
N VAL A 166 7.54 6.47 4.76
CA VAL A 166 8.04 6.52 3.39
C VAL A 166 7.03 7.23 2.51
N ARG A 167 7.50 8.23 1.73
CA ARG A 167 6.73 8.89 0.68
C ARG A 167 7.26 8.44 -0.68
N LEU A 168 6.40 7.84 -1.50
CA LEU A 168 6.77 7.40 -2.85
C LEU A 168 6.59 8.53 -3.88
N HIS A 169 7.66 8.87 -4.61
CA HIS A 169 7.60 9.69 -5.83
C HIS A 169 7.36 8.83 -7.07
N THR A 170 7.85 7.59 -7.05
CA THR A 170 7.60 6.58 -8.08
C THR A 170 6.96 5.33 -7.47
N GLY A 171 6.35 4.47 -8.27
CA GLY A 171 5.67 3.25 -7.81
C GLY A 171 6.18 2.00 -8.52
N ARG A 172 7.48 1.65 -8.35
CA ARG A 172 8.05 0.44 -8.96
C ARG A 172 7.73 -0.80 -8.12
N THR A 173 7.69 -1.94 -8.75
CA THR A 173 7.51 -3.24 -8.06
C THR A 173 8.51 -3.37 -6.93
N HIS A 174 8.05 -3.74 -5.72
CA HIS A 174 8.85 -3.93 -4.51
C HIS A 174 9.77 -2.76 -4.14
N GLN A 175 9.49 -1.53 -4.61
CA GLN A 175 10.40 -0.40 -4.54
C GLN A 175 10.94 -0.14 -3.13
N ILE A 176 10.05 0.06 -2.15
CA ILE A 176 10.44 0.33 -0.75
C ILE A 176 11.33 -0.80 -0.22
N ARG A 177 10.92 -2.04 -0.45
CA ARG A 177 11.62 -3.23 0.04
C ARG A 177 13.05 -3.32 -0.48
N VAL A 178 13.23 -3.10 -1.78
CA VAL A 178 14.53 -3.15 -2.44
C VAL A 178 15.43 -1.99 -2.05
N GLN A 179 14.89 -0.76 -2.02
CA GLN A 179 15.69 0.42 -1.70
C GLN A 179 16.11 0.45 -0.23
N MET A 180 15.24 0.04 0.70
CA MET A 180 15.60 -0.07 2.13
C MET A 180 16.62 -1.19 2.37
N ALA A 181 16.49 -2.34 1.70
CA ALA A 181 17.50 -3.38 1.75
C ALA A 181 18.85 -2.91 1.16
N GLY A 182 18.81 -2.07 0.12
CA GLY A 182 19.98 -1.48 -0.53
C GLY A 182 20.82 -0.58 0.38
N ILE A 183 20.21 0.01 1.41
CA ILE A 183 20.90 0.78 2.46
C ILE A 183 21.15 -0.05 3.73
N SER A 184 21.09 -1.38 3.65
CA SER A 184 21.32 -2.33 4.76
C SER A 184 20.29 -2.27 5.89
N HIS A 185 19.10 -1.70 5.63
CA HIS A 185 17.98 -1.64 6.58
C HIS A 185 16.73 -2.25 5.97
N PRO A 186 16.69 -3.59 5.75
CA PRO A 186 15.55 -4.24 5.12
C PRO A 186 14.29 -4.11 5.97
N VAL A 187 13.14 -4.18 5.32
CA VAL A 187 11.84 -4.21 6.00
C VAL A 187 11.74 -5.45 6.89
N PHE A 188 11.28 -5.29 8.11
CA PHE A 188 11.02 -6.40 9.02
C PHE A 188 10.03 -7.40 8.37
N GLY A 189 10.33 -8.69 8.49
CA GLY A 189 9.52 -9.75 7.87
C GLY A 189 9.76 -9.94 6.36
N ASP A 190 10.70 -9.20 5.76
CA ASP A 190 11.02 -9.36 4.35
C ASP A 190 12.02 -10.50 4.12
N MET A 191 11.50 -11.73 3.97
CA MET A 191 12.33 -12.90 3.67
C MET A 191 12.92 -12.90 2.26
N ARG A 192 12.44 -12.01 1.37
CA ARG A 192 12.89 -11.93 -0.02
C ARG A 192 14.12 -11.04 -0.20
N TYR A 193 14.15 -9.90 0.50
CA TYR A 193 15.20 -8.89 0.39
C TYR A 193 16.01 -8.68 1.66
N GLY A 194 15.63 -9.30 2.78
CA GLY A 194 16.28 -9.12 4.07
C GLY A 194 17.68 -9.76 4.21
N GLY A 195 18.00 -10.74 3.36
CA GLY A 195 19.29 -11.43 3.44
C GLY A 195 19.59 -11.95 4.85
N ALA A 196 20.81 -11.72 5.32
CA ALA A 196 21.25 -12.11 6.68
C ALA A 196 20.55 -11.31 7.81
N LEU A 197 19.96 -10.17 7.49
CA LEU A 197 19.22 -9.30 8.44
C LEU A 197 17.73 -9.63 8.50
N ALA A 198 17.24 -10.60 7.70
CA ALA A 198 15.84 -10.98 7.66
C ALA A 198 15.34 -11.41 9.04
N GLN A 199 14.27 -10.80 9.49
CA GLN A 199 13.55 -11.19 10.70
C GLN A 199 12.30 -12.00 10.32
N LYS A 200 12.00 -13.06 11.08
CA LYS A 200 10.77 -13.85 10.87
C LYS A 200 9.56 -13.03 11.30
N GLY A 201 8.51 -13.04 10.49
CA GLY A 201 7.25 -12.36 10.77
C GLY A 201 6.50 -11.95 9.50
N LYS A 202 5.36 -11.30 9.67
CA LYS A 202 4.65 -10.64 8.57
C LYS A 202 5.47 -9.46 8.08
N LEU A 203 5.40 -9.17 6.77
CA LEU A 203 6.05 -7.99 6.18
C LEU A 203 5.51 -6.72 6.84
N ALA A 204 6.38 -5.96 7.51
CA ALA A 204 5.99 -4.71 8.17
C ALA A 204 6.01 -3.53 7.20
N LEU A 205 5.13 -3.58 6.22
CA LEU A 205 4.93 -2.53 5.23
C LEU A 205 3.43 -2.28 5.04
N TRP A 206 3.00 -1.04 5.25
CA TRP A 206 1.60 -0.65 5.25
C TRP A 206 1.38 0.66 4.49
N ALA A 207 0.49 0.68 3.49
CA ALA A 207 0.06 1.88 2.80
C ALA A 207 -0.91 2.66 3.71
N TYR A 208 -0.37 3.52 4.59
CA TYR A 208 -1.16 4.13 5.64
C TYR A 208 -1.92 5.37 5.21
N SER A 209 -1.44 6.10 4.20
CA SER A 209 -2.10 7.32 3.71
C SER A 209 -2.10 7.39 2.19
N LEU A 210 -3.28 7.67 1.65
CA LEU A 210 -3.50 7.89 0.22
C LEU A 210 -4.28 9.19 0.04
N SER A 211 -3.72 10.14 -0.73
CA SER A 211 -4.39 11.39 -1.10
C SER A 211 -4.38 11.57 -2.61
N PHE A 212 -5.52 12.00 -3.17
CA PHE A 212 -5.69 12.21 -4.61
C PHE A 212 -6.85 13.17 -4.88
N LEU A 213 -6.93 13.67 -6.11
CA LEU A 213 -8.09 14.45 -6.57
C LEU A 213 -9.24 13.50 -6.95
N HIS A 214 -10.44 13.74 -6.41
CA HIS A 214 -11.61 12.99 -6.81
C HIS A 214 -11.84 13.09 -8.34
N PRO A 215 -12.04 11.96 -9.06
CA PRO A 215 -12.01 11.97 -10.52
C PRO A 215 -13.10 12.82 -11.17
N ILE A 216 -14.19 13.12 -10.47
CA ILE A 216 -15.30 13.92 -10.99
C ILE A 216 -15.36 15.30 -10.34
N THR A 217 -15.48 15.40 -9.00
CA THR A 217 -15.64 16.67 -8.27
C THR A 217 -14.38 17.50 -8.22
N LYS A 218 -13.21 16.86 -8.35
CA LYS A 218 -11.88 17.48 -8.22
C LYS A 218 -11.49 17.91 -6.82
N ASP A 219 -12.27 17.54 -5.82
CA ASP A 219 -11.92 17.76 -4.43
C ASP A 219 -10.70 16.92 -4.04
N ARG A 220 -9.82 17.45 -3.18
CA ARG A 220 -8.71 16.70 -2.62
C ARG A 220 -9.23 15.78 -1.52
N LEU A 221 -9.15 14.48 -1.75
CA LEU A 221 -9.49 13.46 -0.77
C LEU A 221 -8.21 12.93 -0.11
N LYS A 222 -8.30 12.59 1.18
CA LYS A 222 -7.23 11.95 1.94
C LYS A 222 -7.83 10.87 2.84
N PHE A 223 -7.26 9.68 2.77
CA PHE A 223 -7.67 8.51 3.56
C PHE A 223 -6.49 7.98 4.35
N ILE A 224 -6.75 7.57 5.57
CA ILE A 224 -5.74 7.04 6.50
C ILE A 224 -6.23 5.71 7.04
N SER A 225 -5.33 4.73 7.14
CA SER A 225 -5.53 3.47 7.84
C SER A 225 -4.21 3.06 8.48
N TYR A 226 -4.25 2.72 9.75
CA TYR A 226 -3.07 2.28 10.49
C TYR A 226 -2.86 0.77 10.35
N PRO A 227 -1.60 0.29 10.44
CA PRO A 227 -1.32 -1.14 10.52
C PRO A 227 -1.88 -1.72 11.83
N PRO A 228 -1.97 -3.06 11.96
CA PRO A 228 -2.47 -3.70 13.19
C PRO A 228 -1.49 -3.47 14.35
N GLU A 229 -1.76 -2.47 15.17
CA GLU A 229 -0.89 -1.95 16.24
C GLU A 229 -0.50 -2.99 17.28
N LEU A 230 -1.37 -3.96 17.56
CA LEU A 230 -1.11 -5.02 18.55
C LEU A 230 -0.24 -6.17 18.00
N GLU A 231 0.06 -6.18 16.70
CA GLU A 231 0.89 -7.20 16.07
C GLU A 231 2.38 -6.79 16.05
N THR A 232 3.26 -7.79 16.18
CA THR A 232 4.70 -7.59 15.99
C THR A 232 5.00 -7.33 14.51
N PRO A 233 5.86 -6.36 14.15
CA PRO A 233 6.67 -5.52 15.06
C PRO A 233 6.00 -4.20 15.48
N TRP A 234 4.82 -3.86 14.97
CA TRP A 234 4.15 -2.57 15.19
C TRP A 234 3.93 -2.22 16.66
N LYS A 235 3.62 -3.22 17.50
CA LYS A 235 3.39 -3.07 18.95
C LYS A 235 4.56 -2.50 19.73
N ALA A 236 5.75 -2.43 19.13
CA ALA A 236 6.92 -1.82 19.76
C ALA A 236 6.88 -0.28 19.71
N PHE A 237 5.93 0.30 18.96
CA PHE A 237 5.85 1.73 18.71
C PHE A 237 4.46 2.25 19.05
N ASP A 238 4.38 3.43 19.67
CA ASP A 238 3.15 4.21 19.78
C ASP A 238 2.92 4.94 18.44
N LEU A 239 2.09 4.36 17.56
CA LEU A 239 1.85 4.90 16.22
C LEU A 239 1.15 6.25 16.28
N GLY A 240 0.23 6.46 17.24
CA GLY A 240 -0.48 7.72 17.43
C GLY A 240 0.52 8.84 17.73
N GLN A 241 1.32 8.67 18.78
CA GLN A 241 2.33 9.64 19.16
C GLN A 241 3.38 9.86 18.06
N ALA A 242 3.88 8.80 17.42
CA ALA A 242 4.93 8.89 16.42
C ALA A 242 4.49 9.67 15.15
N ILE A 243 3.19 9.64 14.80
CA ILE A 243 2.67 10.28 13.60
C ILE A 243 2.13 11.69 13.90
N GLU A 244 1.59 11.95 15.09
CA GLU A 244 1.03 13.23 15.49
C GLU A 244 2.07 14.30 15.87
N ILE A 245 3.34 13.91 16.12
CA ILE A 245 4.43 14.86 16.37
C ILE A 245 4.81 15.58 15.06
N LYS A 246 3.89 16.40 14.56
CA LYS A 246 4.11 17.36 13.45
C LYS A 246 3.30 18.63 13.61
#